data_31d11dafcc7741764b730b21b45395e6
#
_entry.id   31d11dafcc7741764b730b21b45395e6
#
_cell.length_a   1.000
_cell.length_b   1.000
_cell.length_c   1.000
_cell.angle_alpha   90.00
_cell.angle_beta   90.00
_cell.angle_gamma   90.00
#
_symmetry.space_group_name_H-M   'P 1'
#
loop_
_entity.id
_entity.type
_entity.pdbx_description
1 polymer ?
#
loop_
_entity_poly.entity_id
_entity_poly.type
_entity_poly.pdbx_seq_one_letter_code
_entity_poly.pdbx_strand_id
1 'polypeptide(L)'
;MLEEVTGRPVPAAPGPLARLLPIVLVLWGFVGAYLLQLSLDRAGEGRMREKVIQELAYFPSGRFIRQVAIEYRELAADLVWLRAIQYYGHHLMTDRKYEWLGHVFEILTTLDPRFIGAYHFGAITLAWDARQPTEALNLLFSGMKANPMAWQLPFDAAFISYMVSRDYETAGVLFDIASRLPGAWYVTRRWAAVARAKAGDYETARQMWVEMYNSTENKRLRELVVRQLRNLKLMETLDRLQRAVDRFQEDRRRLPTGLHELAAAGYIDEVPERDPYGGRYFLDGGKVRTTTPPGARD
;
A
#
# COMPACT_ATOMS: atom_id res chain seq x y z
N MET A 1 -53.32 -26.25 -78.63
CA MET A 1 -53.33 -25.59 -77.31
C MET A 1 -52.01 -25.95 -76.67
N LEU A 2 -50.97 -25.20 -77.00
CA LEU A 2 -49.62 -25.40 -76.51
C LEU A 2 -49.18 -24.03 -75.88
N GLU A 3 -49.05 -24.00 -74.56
CA GLU A 3 -48.64 -22.81 -73.78
C GLU A 3 -47.17 -22.48 -74.08
N GLU A 4 -46.95 -21.25 -74.49
CA GLU A 4 -45.61 -20.62 -74.56
C GLU A 4 -45.00 -20.47 -73.18
N VAL A 5 -43.95 -21.23 -72.95
CA VAL A 5 -43.09 -21.04 -71.77
C VAL A 5 -42.15 -19.87 -72.04
N THR A 6 -42.48 -18.68 -71.53
CA THR A 6 -41.60 -17.51 -71.59
C THR A 6 -40.34 -17.72 -70.68
N GLY A 7 -39.22 -18.02 -71.35
CA GLY A 7 -37.93 -18.08 -70.71
C GLY A 7 -37.50 -16.71 -70.15
N ARG A 8 -37.44 -16.58 -68.82
CA ARG A 8 -36.81 -15.43 -68.16
C ARG A 8 -35.29 -15.45 -68.44
N PRO A 9 -34.70 -14.33 -68.88
CA PRO A 9 -33.24 -14.27 -69.08
C PRO A 9 -32.49 -14.52 -67.77
N VAL A 10 -31.60 -15.49 -67.73
CA VAL A 10 -30.68 -15.77 -66.60
C VAL A 10 -29.73 -14.58 -66.56
N PRO A 11 -29.61 -13.89 -65.34
CA PRO A 11 -28.70 -12.78 -65.22
C PRO A 11 -27.26 -13.26 -65.43
N ALA A 12 -26.53 -12.56 -66.33
CA ALA A 12 -25.13 -12.86 -66.61
C ALA A 12 -24.28 -12.79 -65.29
N ALA A 13 -23.44 -13.81 -65.11
CA ALA A 13 -22.56 -13.85 -63.92
C ALA A 13 -21.67 -12.59 -63.86
N PRO A 14 -21.56 -11.93 -62.71
CA PRO A 14 -20.77 -10.71 -62.62
C PRO A 14 -19.31 -10.98 -62.93
N GLY A 15 -18.71 -10.12 -63.74
CA GLY A 15 -17.32 -10.21 -64.16
C GLY A 15 -16.36 -10.16 -63.00
N PRO A 16 -15.09 -10.60 -63.11
CA PRO A 16 -14.15 -10.68 -62.06
C PRO A 16 -13.94 -9.35 -61.31
N LEU A 17 -14.02 -8.23 -61.99
CA LEU A 17 -13.95 -6.88 -61.39
C LEU A 17 -15.16 -6.56 -60.49
N ALA A 18 -16.37 -7.02 -60.87
CA ALA A 18 -17.56 -6.81 -60.02
C ALA A 18 -17.56 -7.65 -58.75
N ARG A 19 -16.82 -8.75 -58.67
CA ARG A 19 -16.63 -9.57 -57.46
C ARG A 19 -15.64 -8.97 -56.51
N LEU A 20 -14.68 -8.16 -56.98
CA LEU A 20 -13.69 -7.47 -56.14
C LEU A 20 -14.24 -6.19 -55.54
N LEU A 21 -15.24 -5.58 -56.13
CA LEU A 21 -15.84 -4.31 -55.67
C LEU A 21 -16.28 -4.33 -54.19
N PRO A 22 -17.01 -5.36 -53.69
CA PRO A 22 -17.41 -5.38 -52.28
C PRO A 22 -16.22 -5.54 -51.33
N ILE A 23 -15.18 -6.27 -51.74
CA ILE A 23 -13.95 -6.41 -50.93
C ILE A 23 -13.22 -5.08 -50.83
N VAL A 24 -13.10 -4.34 -51.92
CA VAL A 24 -12.49 -3.02 -51.96
C VAL A 24 -13.29 -2.03 -51.11
N LEU A 25 -14.62 -2.05 -51.18
CA LEU A 25 -15.47 -1.18 -50.33
C LEU A 25 -15.34 -1.48 -48.86
N VAL A 26 -15.25 -2.76 -48.45
CA VAL A 26 -15.03 -3.16 -47.06
C VAL A 26 -13.66 -2.69 -46.58
N LEU A 27 -12.60 -2.89 -47.37
CA LEU A 27 -11.26 -2.41 -47.05
C LEU A 27 -11.21 -0.87 -46.90
N TRP A 28 -11.85 -0.15 -47.82
CA TRP A 28 -11.98 1.31 -47.73
C TRP A 28 -12.76 1.76 -46.49
N GLY A 29 -13.80 1.01 -46.09
CA GLY A 29 -14.54 1.23 -44.87
C GLY A 29 -13.67 1.07 -43.63
N PHE A 30 -12.83 0.01 -43.57
CA PHE A 30 -11.89 -0.18 -42.48
C PHE A 30 -10.81 0.90 -42.43
N VAL A 31 -10.24 1.30 -43.55
CA VAL A 31 -9.26 2.39 -43.64
C VAL A 31 -9.91 3.71 -43.21
N GLY A 32 -11.12 4.00 -43.66
CA GLY A 32 -11.86 5.20 -43.22
C GLY A 32 -12.16 5.22 -41.72
N ALA A 33 -12.62 4.09 -41.19
CA ALA A 33 -12.85 3.94 -39.75
C ALA A 33 -11.55 4.12 -38.95
N TYR A 34 -10.46 3.52 -39.39
CA TYR A 34 -9.13 3.67 -38.75
C TYR A 34 -8.64 5.12 -38.76
N LEU A 35 -8.75 5.81 -39.92
CA LEU A 35 -8.36 7.23 -40.04
C LEU A 35 -9.25 8.13 -39.18
N LEU A 36 -10.55 7.86 -39.11
CA LEU A 36 -11.49 8.58 -38.27
C LEU A 36 -11.15 8.37 -36.79
N GLN A 37 -10.84 7.13 -36.38
CA GLN A 37 -10.43 6.82 -35.04
C GLN A 37 -9.12 7.51 -34.67
N LEU A 38 -8.12 7.51 -35.54
CA LEU A 38 -6.86 8.24 -35.36
C LEU A 38 -7.07 9.75 -35.22
N SER A 39 -8.02 10.32 -35.99
CA SER A 39 -8.34 11.76 -35.92
C SER A 39 -9.10 12.11 -34.63
N LEU A 40 -10.00 11.22 -34.17
CA LEU A 40 -10.71 11.35 -32.88
C LEU A 40 -9.76 11.21 -31.70
N ASP A 41 -8.83 10.26 -31.74
CA ASP A 41 -7.83 10.07 -30.70
C ASP A 41 -6.93 11.31 -30.58
N ARG A 42 -6.44 11.84 -31.69
CA ARG A 42 -5.63 13.09 -31.71
C ARG A 42 -6.41 14.33 -31.25
N ALA A 43 -7.68 14.44 -31.63
CA ALA A 43 -8.54 15.55 -31.20
C ALA A 43 -9.06 15.40 -29.78
N GLY A 44 -9.18 14.13 -29.28
CA GLY A 44 -9.70 13.78 -27.97
C GLY A 44 -8.67 13.86 -26.86
N GLU A 45 -7.39 13.60 -27.13
CA GLU A 45 -6.36 13.53 -26.10
C GLU A 45 -6.22 14.81 -25.27
N GLY A 46 -6.32 15.98 -25.88
CA GLY A 46 -6.25 17.27 -25.15
C GLY A 46 -7.55 17.65 -24.42
N ARG A 47 -8.70 17.38 -25.04
CA ARG A 47 -10.02 17.77 -24.48
C ARG A 47 -10.55 16.78 -23.45
N MET A 48 -10.26 15.49 -23.61
CA MET A 48 -10.70 14.47 -22.64
C MET A 48 -9.89 14.56 -21.35
N ARG A 49 -8.61 14.94 -21.43
CA ARG A 49 -7.73 15.18 -20.29
C ARG A 49 -8.28 16.25 -19.34
N GLU A 50 -8.67 17.38 -19.89
CA GLU A 50 -9.18 18.52 -19.12
C GLU A 50 -10.59 18.26 -18.56
N LYS A 51 -11.46 17.58 -19.31
CA LYS A 51 -12.80 17.20 -18.87
C LYS A 51 -12.82 16.19 -17.74
N VAL A 52 -11.97 15.16 -17.75
CA VAL A 52 -11.92 14.12 -16.70
C VAL A 52 -11.51 14.74 -15.36
N ILE A 53 -10.57 15.68 -15.36
CA ILE A 53 -10.14 16.39 -14.14
C ILE A 53 -11.25 17.30 -13.63
N GLN A 54 -11.93 18.04 -14.50
CA GLN A 54 -13.04 18.91 -14.13
C GLN A 54 -14.27 18.11 -13.67
N GLU A 55 -14.58 16.98 -14.31
CA GLU A 55 -15.71 16.13 -13.95
C GLU A 55 -15.55 15.51 -12.56
N LEU A 56 -14.34 15.14 -12.13
CA LEU A 56 -14.09 14.61 -10.78
C LEU A 56 -14.23 15.68 -9.69
N ALA A 57 -13.87 16.93 -9.99
CA ALA A 57 -14.09 18.06 -9.09
C ALA A 57 -15.60 18.35 -8.86
N TYR A 58 -16.44 18.03 -9.85
CA TYR A 58 -17.89 18.21 -9.80
C TYR A 58 -18.66 16.93 -9.40
N PHE A 59 -17.96 15.84 -9.06
CA PHE A 59 -18.65 14.62 -8.64
C PHE A 59 -19.45 14.91 -7.36
N PRO A 60 -20.77 14.70 -7.37
CA PRO A 60 -21.60 14.90 -6.17
C PRO A 60 -21.09 14.00 -5.04
N SER A 61 -21.31 14.42 -3.79
CA SER A 61 -20.89 13.60 -2.65
C SER A 61 -21.41 12.18 -2.76
N GLY A 62 -20.61 11.19 -2.35
CA GLY A 62 -20.99 9.77 -2.41
C GLY A 62 -22.34 9.48 -1.75
N ARG A 63 -22.75 10.29 -0.74
CA ARG A 63 -24.06 10.19 -0.11
C ARG A 63 -25.22 10.51 -1.06
N PHE A 64 -25.07 11.52 -1.91
CA PHE A 64 -26.08 11.87 -2.91
C PHE A 64 -26.19 10.78 -3.98
N ILE A 65 -25.06 10.34 -4.52
CA ILE A 65 -25.01 9.26 -5.54
C ILE A 65 -25.63 7.97 -4.96
N ARG A 66 -25.35 7.65 -3.70
CA ARG A 66 -25.93 6.49 -3.02
C ARG A 66 -27.45 6.53 -2.91
N GLN A 67 -28.05 7.71 -2.77
CA GLN A 67 -29.50 7.87 -2.73
C GLN A 67 -30.15 7.72 -4.12
N VAL A 68 -29.46 8.14 -5.17
CA VAL A 68 -29.95 8.07 -6.56
C VAL A 68 -29.74 6.67 -7.17
N ALA A 69 -28.65 6.00 -6.84
CA ALA A 69 -28.26 4.71 -7.42
C ALA A 69 -28.86 3.48 -6.70
N ILE A 70 -30.05 3.59 -6.10
CA ILE A 70 -30.68 2.66 -5.13
C ILE A 70 -30.41 1.16 -5.42
N GLU A 71 -30.61 0.69 -6.64
CA GLU A 71 -30.41 -0.73 -7.04
C GLU A 71 -29.07 -0.99 -7.75
N TYR A 72 -28.38 0.07 -8.21
CA TYR A 72 -27.18 -0.03 -9.04
C TYR A 72 -25.93 0.54 -8.36
N ARG A 73 -25.86 0.44 -7.02
CA ARG A 73 -24.74 1.03 -6.25
C ARG A 73 -23.39 0.41 -6.57
N GLU A 74 -23.35 -0.90 -6.71
CA GLU A 74 -22.15 -1.65 -7.05
C GLU A 74 -21.67 -1.26 -8.47
N LEU A 75 -22.59 -1.18 -9.44
CA LEU A 75 -22.26 -0.71 -10.78
C LEU A 75 -21.76 0.75 -10.78
N ALA A 76 -22.38 1.62 -9.97
CA ALA A 76 -21.91 2.99 -9.81
C ALA A 76 -20.52 3.03 -9.17
N ALA A 77 -20.24 2.15 -8.18
CA ALA A 77 -18.92 2.00 -7.58
C ALA A 77 -17.87 1.54 -8.61
N ASP A 78 -18.21 0.57 -9.47
CA ASP A 78 -17.32 0.11 -10.53
C ASP A 78 -16.96 1.22 -11.53
N LEU A 79 -17.93 2.05 -11.90
CA LEU A 79 -17.69 3.20 -12.77
C LEU A 79 -16.78 4.24 -12.09
N VAL A 80 -17.01 4.52 -10.81
CA VAL A 80 -16.14 5.41 -10.02
C VAL A 80 -14.74 4.81 -9.88
N TRP A 81 -14.64 3.49 -9.68
CA TRP A 81 -13.35 2.78 -9.65
C TRP A 81 -12.56 2.94 -10.95
N LEU A 82 -13.20 2.72 -12.10
CA LEU A 82 -12.56 2.93 -13.40
C LEU A 82 -12.07 4.37 -13.57
N ARG A 83 -12.85 5.34 -13.10
CA ARG A 83 -12.45 6.76 -13.13
C ARG A 83 -11.29 7.04 -12.16
N ALA A 84 -11.29 6.45 -10.97
CA ALA A 84 -10.19 6.56 -10.00
C ALA A 84 -8.86 6.06 -10.59
N ILE A 85 -8.88 4.88 -11.24
CA ILE A 85 -7.70 4.31 -11.89
C ILE A 85 -7.22 5.16 -13.07
N GLN A 86 -8.13 5.68 -13.90
CA GLN A 86 -7.78 6.58 -15.01
C GLN A 86 -7.17 7.89 -14.50
N TYR A 87 -7.78 8.49 -13.46
CA TYR A 87 -7.28 9.71 -12.82
C TYR A 87 -5.87 9.48 -12.25
N TYR A 88 -5.70 8.43 -11.44
CA TYR A 88 -4.40 8.08 -10.86
C TYR A 88 -3.35 7.83 -11.95
N GLY A 89 -3.65 6.99 -12.94
CA GLY A 89 -2.74 6.64 -14.03
C GLY A 89 -2.33 7.87 -14.86
N HIS A 90 -3.26 8.79 -15.11
CA HIS A 90 -2.96 10.03 -15.80
C HIS A 90 -1.97 10.89 -15.02
N HIS A 91 -2.25 11.14 -13.74
CA HIS A 91 -1.38 11.97 -12.88
C HIS A 91 -0.03 11.30 -12.59
N LEU A 92 0.01 9.96 -12.51
CA LEU A 92 1.26 9.21 -12.36
C LEU A 92 2.22 9.45 -13.53
N MET A 93 1.69 9.56 -14.75
CA MET A 93 2.47 9.75 -15.99
C MET A 93 2.73 11.23 -16.34
N THR A 94 2.10 12.17 -15.65
CA THR A 94 2.18 13.60 -16.00
C THR A 94 2.76 14.45 -14.87
N ASP A 95 1.90 14.98 -14.01
CA ASP A 95 2.23 16.03 -13.05
C ASP A 95 2.30 15.57 -11.59
N ARG A 96 1.87 14.33 -11.31
CA ARG A 96 1.81 13.72 -9.97
C ARG A 96 1.03 14.54 -8.94
N LYS A 97 -0.01 15.25 -9.38
CA LYS A 97 -0.91 16.02 -8.53
C LYS A 97 -2.19 15.23 -8.28
N TYR A 98 -2.39 14.78 -7.06
CA TYR A 98 -3.47 13.86 -6.69
C TYR A 98 -4.52 14.53 -5.79
N GLU A 99 -4.87 15.78 -6.07
CA GLU A 99 -5.73 16.62 -5.22
C GLU A 99 -7.11 15.99 -4.95
N TRP A 100 -7.68 15.27 -5.91
CA TRP A 100 -9.02 14.68 -5.83
C TRP A 100 -9.03 13.19 -5.48
N LEU A 101 -7.86 12.58 -5.31
CA LEU A 101 -7.75 11.14 -5.11
C LEU A 101 -8.50 10.68 -3.85
N GLY A 102 -8.32 11.36 -2.72
CA GLY A 102 -9.02 11.08 -1.48
C GLY A 102 -10.54 11.15 -1.63
N HIS A 103 -11.03 12.22 -2.27
CA HIS A 103 -12.45 12.43 -2.51
C HIS A 103 -13.06 11.30 -3.37
N VAL A 104 -12.38 10.88 -4.44
CA VAL A 104 -12.86 9.80 -5.32
C VAL A 104 -12.95 8.48 -4.56
N PHE A 105 -11.96 8.14 -3.72
CA PHE A 105 -12.00 6.92 -2.90
C PHE A 105 -13.05 7.00 -1.79
N GLU A 106 -13.31 8.18 -1.22
CA GLU A 106 -14.42 8.36 -0.27
C GLU A 106 -15.78 8.09 -0.94
N ILE A 107 -16.00 8.60 -2.15
CA ILE A 107 -17.21 8.33 -2.93
C ILE A 107 -17.35 6.83 -3.20
N LEU A 108 -16.31 6.22 -3.73
CA LEU A 108 -16.26 4.80 -4.08
C LEU A 108 -16.62 3.90 -2.89
N THR A 109 -15.96 4.12 -1.75
CA THR A 109 -16.17 3.34 -0.53
C THR A 109 -17.49 3.67 0.19
N THR A 110 -18.10 4.81 -0.13
CA THR A 110 -19.48 5.14 0.29
C THR A 110 -20.51 4.37 -0.53
N LEU A 111 -20.27 4.18 -1.83
CA LEU A 111 -21.12 3.41 -2.74
C LEU A 111 -21.04 1.92 -2.45
N ASP A 112 -19.83 1.39 -2.39
CA ASP A 112 -19.56 0.00 -2.01
C ASP A 112 -18.59 -0.08 -0.81
N PRO A 113 -19.13 -0.09 0.43
CA PRO A 113 -18.33 -0.23 1.63
C PRO A 113 -17.63 -1.58 1.79
N ARG A 114 -17.98 -2.59 0.98
CA ARG A 114 -17.39 -3.93 1.01
C ARG A 114 -16.26 -4.12 0.01
N PHE A 115 -16.00 -3.14 -0.83
CA PHE A 115 -14.93 -3.20 -1.82
C PHE A 115 -13.55 -3.01 -1.18
N ILE A 116 -13.01 -4.07 -0.56
CA ILE A 116 -11.71 -4.04 0.15
C ILE A 116 -10.57 -3.54 -0.74
N GLY A 117 -10.57 -3.92 -2.03
CA GLY A 117 -9.56 -3.48 -3.00
C GLY A 117 -9.49 -1.96 -3.17
N ALA A 118 -10.63 -1.27 -3.06
CA ALA A 118 -10.67 0.19 -3.13
C ALA A 118 -9.98 0.85 -1.93
N TYR A 119 -10.19 0.33 -0.72
CA TYR A 119 -9.49 0.81 0.46
C TYR A 119 -7.98 0.58 0.37
N HIS A 120 -7.58 -0.64 -0.04
CA HIS A 120 -6.18 -1.01 -0.20
C HIS A 120 -5.46 -0.10 -1.20
N PHE A 121 -5.96 -0.03 -2.43
CA PHE A 121 -5.34 0.77 -3.48
C PHE A 121 -5.39 2.26 -3.16
N GLY A 122 -6.53 2.77 -2.67
CA GLY A 122 -6.69 4.16 -2.27
C GLY A 122 -5.72 4.57 -1.17
N ALA A 123 -5.59 3.75 -0.14
CA ALA A 123 -4.69 4.05 0.97
C ALA A 123 -3.21 4.04 0.54
N ILE A 124 -2.79 3.06 -0.28
CA ILE A 124 -1.42 3.01 -0.78
C ILE A 124 -1.11 4.26 -1.61
N THR A 125 -1.94 4.58 -2.59
CA THR A 125 -1.71 5.72 -3.47
C THR A 125 -1.78 7.06 -2.73
N LEU A 126 -2.69 7.21 -1.76
CA LEU A 126 -2.76 8.38 -0.89
C LEU A 126 -1.50 8.53 -0.03
N ALA A 127 -1.02 7.45 0.60
CA ALA A 127 0.11 7.52 1.53
C ALA A 127 1.44 7.80 0.83
N TRP A 128 1.72 7.13 -0.30
CA TRP A 128 3.02 7.20 -0.98
C TRP A 128 3.07 8.22 -2.11
N ASP A 129 2.08 8.23 -2.99
CA ASP A 129 2.11 9.08 -4.18
C ASP A 129 1.57 10.48 -3.90
N ALA A 130 0.40 10.56 -3.23
CA ALA A 130 -0.19 11.83 -2.83
C ALA A 130 0.46 12.45 -1.58
N ARG A 131 1.23 11.69 -0.81
CA ARG A 131 1.86 12.09 0.46
C ARG A 131 0.84 12.56 1.51
N GLN A 132 -0.31 11.92 1.54
CA GLN A 132 -1.42 12.19 2.44
C GLN A 132 -1.67 10.99 3.39
N PRO A 133 -0.72 10.64 4.27
CA PRO A 133 -0.85 9.44 5.11
C PRO A 133 -2.04 9.52 6.09
N THR A 134 -2.40 10.70 6.54
CA THR A 134 -3.57 10.89 7.43
C THR A 134 -4.87 10.54 6.72
N GLU A 135 -5.06 10.97 5.48
CA GLU A 135 -6.23 10.63 4.67
C GLU A 135 -6.28 9.14 4.34
N ALA A 136 -5.12 8.54 4.03
CA ALA A 136 -4.98 7.11 3.83
C ALA A 136 -5.43 6.30 5.07
N LEU A 137 -4.99 6.70 6.26
CA LEU A 137 -5.37 6.05 7.51
C LEU A 137 -6.87 6.23 7.81
N ASN A 138 -7.45 7.41 7.57
CA ASN A 138 -8.87 7.66 7.73
C ASN A 138 -9.71 6.78 6.81
N LEU A 139 -9.28 6.61 5.55
CA LEU A 139 -9.92 5.72 4.59
C LEU A 139 -9.89 4.28 5.11
N LEU A 140 -8.74 3.77 5.57
CA LEU A 140 -8.59 2.42 6.10
C LEU A 140 -9.42 2.20 7.37
N PHE A 141 -9.44 3.17 8.30
CA PHE A 141 -10.27 3.05 9.51
C PHE A 141 -11.77 3.02 9.18
N SER A 142 -12.19 3.73 8.14
CA SER A 142 -13.57 3.61 7.64
C SER A 142 -13.83 2.22 7.07
N GLY A 143 -12.86 1.68 6.33
CA GLY A 143 -12.90 0.32 5.80
C GLY A 143 -12.96 -0.75 6.88
N MET A 144 -12.16 -0.62 7.95
CA MET A 144 -12.18 -1.53 9.10
C MET A 144 -13.54 -1.57 9.80
N LYS A 145 -14.23 -0.43 9.90
CA LYS A 145 -15.60 -0.38 10.45
C LYS A 145 -16.61 -1.11 9.56
N ALA A 146 -16.47 -0.97 8.24
CA ALA A 146 -17.37 -1.60 7.28
C ALA A 146 -17.07 -3.11 7.10
N ASN A 147 -15.80 -3.51 7.30
CA ASN A 147 -15.29 -4.88 7.07
C ASN A 147 -14.48 -5.39 8.27
N PRO A 148 -15.11 -5.65 9.43
CA PRO A 148 -14.41 -5.93 10.68
C PRO A 148 -13.59 -7.23 10.67
N MET A 149 -13.83 -8.13 9.72
CA MET A 149 -13.09 -9.39 9.58
C MET A 149 -12.02 -9.36 8.50
N ALA A 150 -11.83 -8.23 7.80
CA ALA A 150 -10.84 -8.08 6.75
C ALA A 150 -9.48 -7.70 7.34
N TRP A 151 -8.61 -8.68 7.59
CA TRP A 151 -7.28 -8.49 8.19
C TRP A 151 -6.35 -7.57 7.35
N GLN A 152 -6.59 -7.48 6.05
CA GLN A 152 -5.81 -6.64 5.14
C GLN A 152 -5.87 -5.16 5.54
N LEU A 153 -7.02 -4.67 5.95
CA LEU A 153 -7.22 -3.25 6.26
C LEU A 153 -6.41 -2.78 7.48
N PRO A 154 -6.47 -3.44 8.66
CA PRO A 154 -5.57 -3.09 9.76
C PRO A 154 -4.11 -3.38 9.44
N PHE A 155 -3.79 -4.35 8.56
CA PHE A 155 -2.43 -4.58 8.10
C PHE A 155 -1.91 -3.39 7.28
N ASP A 156 -2.68 -2.89 6.32
CA ASP A 156 -2.31 -1.74 5.50
C ASP A 156 -2.15 -0.47 6.35
N ALA A 157 -3.06 -0.24 7.30
CA ALA A 157 -2.97 0.88 8.23
C ALA A 157 -1.70 0.79 9.10
N ALA A 158 -1.38 -0.42 9.59
CA ALA A 158 -0.15 -0.67 10.33
C ALA A 158 1.09 -0.41 9.47
N PHE A 159 1.07 -0.85 8.21
CA PHE A 159 2.20 -0.68 7.30
C PHE A 159 2.45 0.78 6.95
N ILE A 160 1.40 1.58 6.75
CA ILE A 160 1.49 3.03 6.55
C ILE A 160 2.02 3.72 7.82
N SER A 161 1.49 3.38 8.99
CA SER A 161 1.95 3.90 10.27
C SER A 161 3.44 3.60 10.49
N TYR A 162 3.90 2.38 10.17
CA TYR A 162 5.28 1.95 10.32
C TYR A 162 6.23 2.63 9.33
N MET A 163 5.90 2.61 8.03
CA MET A 163 6.82 3.00 6.95
C MET A 163 6.79 4.51 6.67
N VAL A 164 5.62 5.13 6.73
CA VAL A 164 5.41 6.52 6.33
C VAL A 164 5.38 7.45 7.53
N SER A 165 4.51 7.18 8.50
CA SER A 165 4.34 8.02 9.69
C SER A 165 5.41 7.78 10.75
N ARG A 166 6.10 6.63 10.72
CA ARG A 166 7.05 6.16 11.74
C ARG A 166 6.44 6.09 13.14
N ASP A 167 5.13 5.95 13.20
CA ASP A 167 4.39 5.70 14.42
C ASP A 167 4.38 4.19 14.71
N TYR A 168 5.45 3.74 15.35
CA TYR A 168 5.68 2.32 15.63
C TYR A 168 4.74 1.76 16.68
N GLU A 169 4.24 2.61 17.59
CA GLU A 169 3.29 2.22 18.62
C GLU A 169 1.94 1.85 17.99
N THR A 170 1.36 2.77 17.22
CA THR A 170 0.12 2.52 16.46
C THR A 170 0.29 1.35 15.49
N ALA A 171 1.42 1.28 14.77
CA ALA A 171 1.71 0.17 13.88
C ALA A 171 1.71 -1.19 14.60
N GLY A 172 2.33 -1.26 15.79
CA GLY A 172 2.35 -2.48 16.59
C GLY A 172 0.96 -2.96 17.01
N VAL A 173 0.09 -2.02 17.43
CA VAL A 173 -1.32 -2.32 17.76
C VAL A 173 -2.09 -2.83 16.55
N LEU A 174 -1.98 -2.14 15.42
CA LEU A 174 -2.72 -2.48 14.20
C LEU A 174 -2.26 -3.81 13.59
N PHE A 175 -0.96 -4.10 13.57
CA PHE A 175 -0.46 -5.42 13.15
C PHE A 175 -0.94 -6.54 14.07
N ASP A 176 -1.00 -6.29 15.39
CA ASP A 176 -1.52 -7.29 16.33
C ASP A 176 -3.02 -7.54 16.09
N ILE A 177 -3.82 -6.50 15.89
CA ILE A 177 -5.23 -6.63 15.48
C ILE A 177 -5.34 -7.47 14.20
N ALA A 178 -4.60 -7.11 13.16
CA ALA A 178 -4.61 -7.82 11.88
C ALA A 178 -4.26 -9.30 12.06
N SER A 179 -3.27 -9.62 12.93
CA SER A 179 -2.78 -10.98 13.13
C SER A 179 -3.78 -11.93 13.79
N ARG A 180 -4.77 -11.38 14.49
CA ARG A 180 -5.82 -12.13 15.19
C ARG A 180 -7.07 -12.37 14.33
N LEU A 181 -7.18 -11.72 13.19
CA LEU A 181 -8.34 -11.85 12.30
C LEU A 181 -8.25 -13.13 11.45
N PRO A 182 -9.41 -13.70 11.06
CA PRO A 182 -9.46 -14.92 10.23
C PRO A 182 -8.71 -14.75 8.91
N GLY A 183 -7.97 -15.78 8.51
CA GLY A 183 -7.21 -15.78 7.26
C GLY A 183 -6.01 -14.84 7.23
N ALA A 184 -5.63 -14.26 8.37
CA ALA A 184 -4.46 -13.39 8.45
C ALA A 184 -3.19 -14.13 8.03
N TRP A 185 -2.38 -13.45 7.25
CA TRP A 185 -1.10 -14.00 6.82
C TRP A 185 -0.14 -14.12 8.02
N TYR A 186 0.53 -15.25 8.18
CA TYR A 186 1.42 -15.53 9.31
C TYR A 186 2.51 -14.46 9.53
N VAL A 187 2.89 -13.75 8.47
CA VAL A 187 3.87 -12.66 8.51
C VAL A 187 3.38 -11.44 9.32
N THR A 188 2.06 -11.27 9.44
CA THR A 188 1.45 -10.15 10.19
C THR A 188 1.92 -10.12 11.66
N ARG A 189 1.98 -11.30 12.30
CA ARG A 189 2.45 -11.43 13.69
C ARG A 189 3.93 -11.06 13.85
N ARG A 190 4.75 -11.36 12.83
CA ARG A 190 6.16 -10.95 12.81
C ARG A 190 6.30 -9.43 12.73
N TRP A 191 5.51 -8.77 11.88
CA TRP A 191 5.48 -7.32 11.79
C TRP A 191 5.02 -6.67 13.09
N ALA A 192 4.05 -7.25 13.80
CA ALA A 192 3.63 -6.79 15.12
C ALA A 192 4.80 -6.78 16.11
N ALA A 193 5.54 -7.90 16.22
CA ALA A 193 6.70 -7.99 17.10
C ALA A 193 7.81 -7.00 16.73
N VAL A 194 8.08 -6.81 15.43
CA VAL A 194 9.07 -5.83 14.94
C VAL A 194 8.64 -4.40 15.27
N ALA A 195 7.37 -4.05 15.06
CA ALA A 195 6.86 -2.72 15.36
C ALA A 195 6.89 -2.42 16.86
N ARG A 196 6.52 -3.39 17.72
CA ARG A 196 6.64 -3.27 19.18
C ARG A 196 8.07 -3.02 19.61
N ALA A 197 9.05 -3.77 19.05
CA ALA A 197 10.46 -3.54 19.32
C ALA A 197 10.91 -2.13 18.91
N LYS A 198 10.46 -1.64 17.77
CA LYS A 198 10.76 -0.28 17.29
C LYS A 198 10.12 0.81 18.15
N ALA A 199 8.96 0.54 18.76
CA ALA A 199 8.30 1.40 19.73
C ALA A 199 8.98 1.40 21.10
N GLY A 200 9.99 0.54 21.34
CA GLY A 200 10.64 0.38 22.64
C GLY A 200 9.93 -0.59 23.58
N ASP A 201 8.84 -1.23 23.14
CA ASP A 201 8.12 -2.26 23.89
C ASP A 201 8.81 -3.63 23.70
N TYR A 202 10.00 -3.74 24.29
CA TYR A 202 10.87 -4.91 24.14
C TYR A 202 10.28 -6.16 24.79
N GLU A 203 9.52 -6.00 25.88
CA GLU A 203 8.93 -7.12 26.59
C GLU A 203 7.83 -7.80 25.78
N THR A 204 6.86 -7.03 25.26
CA THR A 204 5.81 -7.56 24.39
C THR A 204 6.40 -8.17 23.13
N ALA A 205 7.38 -7.51 22.50
CA ALA A 205 8.07 -8.04 21.35
C ALA A 205 8.74 -9.39 21.64
N ARG A 206 9.39 -9.54 22.79
CA ARG A 206 10.03 -10.78 23.23
C ARG A 206 9.00 -11.89 23.42
N GLN A 207 7.91 -11.62 24.11
CA GLN A 207 6.82 -12.57 24.31
C GLN A 207 6.26 -13.07 22.97
N MET A 208 5.99 -12.16 22.03
CA MET A 208 5.51 -12.53 20.68
C MET A 208 6.50 -13.42 19.93
N TRP A 209 7.82 -13.13 20.02
CA TRP A 209 8.84 -13.98 19.39
C TRP A 209 8.94 -15.35 20.04
N VAL A 210 8.90 -15.43 21.39
CA VAL A 210 8.94 -16.69 22.13
C VAL A 210 7.71 -17.55 21.83
N GLU A 211 6.53 -16.97 21.76
CA GLU A 211 5.32 -17.69 21.35
C GLU A 211 5.42 -18.23 19.93
N MET A 212 5.96 -17.46 18.98
CA MET A 212 6.20 -17.95 17.60
C MET A 212 7.20 -19.10 17.57
N TYR A 213 8.25 -19.04 18.39
CA TYR A 213 9.22 -20.13 18.52
C TYR A 213 8.56 -21.42 19.01
N ASN A 214 7.71 -21.31 20.04
CA ASN A 214 7.05 -22.45 20.68
C ASN A 214 5.91 -23.03 19.81
N SER A 215 5.27 -22.21 18.98
CA SER A 215 4.12 -22.61 18.14
C SER A 215 4.51 -23.20 16.79
N THR A 216 5.80 -23.17 16.40
CA THR A 216 6.21 -23.66 15.09
C THR A 216 7.16 -24.85 15.20
N GLU A 217 6.98 -25.84 14.31
CA GLU A 217 7.94 -26.93 14.10
C GLU A 217 8.92 -26.64 12.95
N ASN A 218 8.69 -25.56 12.19
CA ASN A 218 9.52 -25.19 11.07
C ASN A 218 10.90 -24.70 11.52
N LYS A 219 11.95 -25.48 11.26
CA LYS A 219 13.33 -25.16 11.66
C LYS A 219 13.80 -23.79 11.17
N ARG A 220 13.51 -23.43 9.92
CA ARG A 220 13.89 -22.12 9.35
C ARG A 220 13.24 -20.97 10.09
N LEU A 221 11.96 -21.13 10.49
CA LEU A 221 11.26 -20.12 11.25
C LEU A 221 11.82 -20.01 12.67
N ARG A 222 12.16 -21.12 13.34
CA ARG A 222 12.84 -21.09 14.65
C ARG A 222 14.19 -20.38 14.58
N GLU A 223 15.02 -20.68 13.57
CA GLU A 223 16.30 -19.98 13.35
C GLU A 223 16.11 -18.47 13.14
N LEU A 224 15.10 -18.08 12.38
CA LEU A 224 14.74 -16.67 12.21
C LEU A 224 14.34 -16.04 13.55
N VAL A 225 13.49 -16.69 14.34
CA VAL A 225 13.06 -16.18 15.64
C VAL A 225 14.24 -16.00 16.60
N VAL A 226 15.15 -16.97 16.67
CA VAL A 226 16.38 -16.86 17.50
C VAL A 226 17.20 -15.65 17.09
N ARG A 227 17.34 -15.39 15.80
CA ARG A 227 18.04 -14.22 15.30
C ARG A 227 17.31 -12.91 15.68
N GLN A 228 15.99 -12.89 15.58
CA GLN A 228 15.20 -11.71 15.99
C GLN A 228 15.27 -11.47 17.50
N LEU A 229 15.30 -12.49 18.33
CA LEU A 229 15.52 -12.36 19.78
C LEU A 229 16.91 -11.78 20.12
N ARG A 230 17.94 -12.16 19.36
CA ARG A 230 19.28 -11.54 19.47
C ARG A 230 19.25 -10.06 19.08
N ASN A 231 18.61 -9.73 17.96
CA ASN A 231 18.44 -8.35 17.52
C ASN A 231 17.69 -7.53 18.57
N LEU A 232 16.62 -8.08 19.13
CA LEU A 232 15.82 -7.44 20.16
C LEU A 232 16.68 -7.12 21.41
N LYS A 233 17.49 -8.08 21.87
CA LYS A 233 18.40 -7.87 23.00
C LYS A 233 19.45 -6.79 22.70
N LEU A 234 19.96 -6.74 21.49
CA LEU A 234 20.89 -5.70 21.05
C LEU A 234 20.22 -4.31 21.09
N MET A 235 19.01 -4.20 20.51
CA MET A 235 18.26 -2.95 20.49
C MET A 235 17.94 -2.45 21.90
N GLU A 236 17.42 -3.32 22.74
CA GLU A 236 17.11 -3.03 24.15
C GLU A 236 18.35 -2.51 24.92
N THR A 237 19.51 -3.15 24.71
CA THR A 237 20.75 -2.75 25.37
C THR A 237 21.25 -1.40 24.85
N LEU A 238 21.25 -1.19 23.53
CA LEU A 238 21.65 0.10 22.95
C LEU A 238 20.76 1.24 23.45
N ASP A 239 19.45 1.02 23.51
CA ASP A 239 18.49 2.00 23.98
C ASP A 239 18.65 2.30 25.49
N ARG A 240 18.89 1.27 26.32
CA ARG A 240 19.18 1.43 27.73
C ARG A 240 20.45 2.25 27.96
N LEU A 241 21.52 1.94 27.23
CA LEU A 241 22.79 2.68 27.35
C LEU A 241 22.64 4.12 26.83
N GLN A 242 21.89 4.34 25.74
CA GLN A 242 21.64 5.68 25.21
C GLN A 242 20.87 6.53 26.22
N ARG A 243 19.80 6.01 26.83
CA ARG A 243 19.07 6.73 27.89
C ARG A 243 19.95 7.09 29.09
N ALA A 244 20.94 6.28 29.41
CA ALA A 244 21.92 6.61 30.46
C ALA A 244 22.85 7.73 30.02
N VAL A 245 23.31 7.75 28.76
CA VAL A 245 24.11 8.86 28.20
C VAL A 245 23.33 10.16 28.25
N ASP A 246 22.06 10.12 27.81
CA ASP A 246 21.19 11.30 27.76
C ASP A 246 20.98 11.89 29.16
N ARG A 247 20.65 11.06 30.16
CA ARG A 247 20.53 11.48 31.55
C ARG A 247 21.83 12.05 32.14
N PHE A 248 22.97 11.39 31.85
CA PHE A 248 24.28 11.90 32.27
C PHE A 248 24.54 13.30 31.70
N GLN A 249 24.24 13.50 30.41
CA GLN A 249 24.41 14.78 29.71
C GLN A 249 23.48 15.87 30.30
N GLU A 250 22.25 15.54 30.61
CA GLU A 250 21.30 16.46 31.28
C GLU A 250 21.79 16.91 32.65
N ASP A 251 22.26 15.97 33.46
CA ASP A 251 22.69 16.22 34.86
C ASP A 251 24.05 16.91 34.93
N ARG A 252 25.02 16.47 34.12
CA ARG A 252 26.43 16.91 34.17
C ARG A 252 26.77 18.00 33.14
N ARG A 253 25.85 18.34 32.26
CA ARG A 253 26.01 19.34 31.17
C ARG A 253 27.22 19.08 30.25
N ARG A 254 27.66 17.81 30.17
CA ARG A 254 28.70 17.32 29.28
C ARG A 254 28.44 15.89 28.91
N LEU A 255 29.04 15.44 27.85
CA LEU A 255 29.04 14.02 27.47
C LEU A 255 29.95 13.21 28.39
N PRO A 256 29.65 11.93 28.66
CA PRO A 256 30.58 11.02 29.30
C PRO A 256 31.78 10.76 28.38
N THR A 257 32.93 10.53 28.96
CA THR A 257 34.18 10.19 28.24
C THR A 257 34.14 8.78 27.64
N GLY A 258 33.27 7.91 28.17
CA GLY A 258 33.04 6.56 27.72
C GLY A 258 31.91 5.91 28.52
N LEU A 259 31.47 4.72 28.05
CA LEU A 259 30.38 4.00 28.72
C LEU A 259 30.70 3.57 30.16
N HIS A 260 31.96 3.32 30.49
CA HIS A 260 32.36 2.96 31.87
C HIS A 260 32.15 4.11 32.88
N GLU A 261 32.22 5.36 32.44
CA GLU A 261 31.92 6.50 33.31
C GLU A 261 30.46 6.50 33.76
N LEU A 262 29.53 5.99 32.91
CA LEU A 262 28.13 5.87 33.30
C LEU A 262 27.91 4.89 34.44
N ALA A 263 28.64 3.76 34.45
CA ALA A 263 28.59 2.79 35.55
C ALA A 263 29.25 3.36 36.79
N ALA A 264 30.43 3.99 36.69
CA ALA A 264 31.13 4.62 37.81
C ALA A 264 30.31 5.76 38.46
N ALA A 265 29.50 6.46 37.68
CA ALA A 265 28.60 7.53 38.13
C ALA A 265 27.19 7.06 38.54
N GLY A 266 26.91 5.75 38.50
CA GLY A 266 25.64 5.17 38.94
C GLY A 266 24.44 5.34 38.01
N TYR A 267 24.65 5.67 36.73
CA TYR A 267 23.58 5.78 35.75
C TYR A 267 23.15 4.42 35.19
N ILE A 268 24.02 3.41 35.27
CA ILE A 268 23.77 2.01 34.92
C ILE A 268 24.52 1.11 35.92
N ASP A 269 24.05 -0.10 36.11
CA ASP A 269 24.70 -1.08 36.98
C ASP A 269 26.04 -1.55 36.39
N GLU A 270 26.03 -1.93 35.10
CA GLU A 270 27.23 -2.38 34.40
C GLU A 270 27.10 -2.12 32.89
N VAL A 271 28.25 -2.03 32.21
CA VAL A 271 28.35 -2.04 30.76
C VAL A 271 28.57 -3.47 30.32
N PRO A 272 27.67 -4.08 29.51
CA PRO A 272 27.92 -5.44 29.00
C PRO A 272 29.20 -5.48 28.17
N GLU A 273 30.06 -6.47 28.41
CA GLU A 273 31.33 -6.62 27.66
C GLU A 273 31.14 -6.79 26.17
N ARG A 274 30.11 -7.56 25.79
CA ARG A 274 29.81 -7.91 24.40
C ARG A 274 28.32 -7.79 24.11
N ASP A 275 28.05 -7.49 22.87
CA ASP A 275 26.70 -7.58 22.34
C ASP A 275 26.35 -9.06 21.97
N PRO A 276 25.08 -9.37 21.64
CA PRO A 276 24.64 -10.73 21.31
C PRO A 276 25.33 -11.38 20.09
N TYR A 277 26.10 -10.61 19.34
CA TYR A 277 26.86 -11.06 18.16
C TYR A 277 28.37 -11.05 18.39
N GLY A 278 28.82 -10.74 19.61
CA GLY A 278 30.23 -10.73 20.01
C GLY A 278 30.92 -9.39 19.84
N GLY A 279 30.24 -8.36 19.33
CA GLY A 279 30.78 -7.00 19.21
C GLY A 279 30.87 -6.28 20.56
N ARG A 280 31.50 -5.10 20.58
CA ARG A 280 31.64 -4.26 21.78
C ARG A 280 30.79 -3.00 21.62
N TYR A 281 30.23 -2.53 22.74
CA TYR A 281 29.54 -1.24 22.81
C TYR A 281 30.57 -0.12 22.97
N PHE A 282 30.33 1.00 22.30
CA PHE A 282 31.18 2.20 22.42
C PHE A 282 30.35 3.47 22.23
N LEU A 283 30.91 4.60 22.68
CA LEU A 283 30.31 5.91 22.53
C LEU A 283 30.98 6.63 21.35
N ASP A 284 30.19 7.16 20.43
CA ASP A 284 30.61 7.92 19.28
C ASP A 284 29.81 9.23 19.18
N GLY A 285 30.42 10.36 19.51
CA GLY A 285 29.78 11.67 19.45
C GLY A 285 28.48 11.77 20.28
N GLY A 286 28.41 11.11 21.43
CA GLY A 286 27.19 11.08 22.26
C GLY A 286 26.19 10.01 21.88
N LYS A 287 26.43 9.21 20.83
CA LYS A 287 25.61 8.09 20.42
C LYS A 287 26.26 6.76 20.79
N VAL A 288 25.46 5.88 21.41
CA VAL A 288 25.90 4.52 21.72
C VAL A 288 25.81 3.66 20.45
N ARG A 289 26.92 2.99 20.12
CA ARG A 289 27.03 2.10 18.96
C ARG A 289 27.60 0.75 19.35
N THR A 290 27.60 -0.17 18.42
CA THR A 290 28.28 -1.47 18.52
C THR A 290 29.23 -1.68 17.36
N THR A 291 30.32 -2.43 17.59
CA THR A 291 31.25 -2.85 16.54
C THR A 291 30.67 -3.96 15.65
N THR A 292 29.55 -4.58 16.02
CA THR A 292 28.85 -5.55 15.16
C THR A 292 28.32 -4.89 13.90
N PRO A 293 28.76 -5.30 12.69
CA PRO A 293 28.33 -4.71 11.45
C PRO A 293 26.83 -4.98 11.21
N PRO A 294 26.13 -4.07 10.50
CA PRO A 294 24.70 -4.24 10.18
C PRO A 294 24.41 -5.59 9.51
N GLY A 295 25.20 -6.04 8.55
CA GLY A 295 25.00 -7.30 7.84
C GLY A 295 25.17 -8.58 8.69
N ALA A 296 25.73 -8.50 9.88
CA ALA A 296 25.77 -9.64 10.82
C ALA A 296 24.46 -9.87 11.58
N ARG A 297 23.49 -8.93 11.40
CA ARG A 297 22.20 -8.94 12.08
C ARG A 297 21.07 -9.49 11.20
N ASP A 298 21.32 -9.69 9.89
CA ASP A 298 20.35 -10.09 8.85
C ASP A 298 20.13 -11.62 8.73
#